data_922eac0b71aff657b616915edafafcd3
#
_entry.id   922eac0b71aff657b616915edafafcd3
#
_cell.length_a   1.000
_cell.length_b   1.000
_cell.length_c   1.000
_cell.angle_alpha   90.00
_cell.angle_beta   90.00
_cell.angle_gamma   90.00
#
_symmetry.space_group_name_H-M   'P 1'
#
loop_
_entity.id
_entity.type
_entity.pdbx_description
1 polymer ?
#
loop_
_entity_poly.entity_id
_entity_poly.type
_entity_poly.pdbx_seq_one_letter_code
_entity_poly.pdbx_strand_id
1 'polypeptide(L)'
;MATIDYLDFHDLLLICDEIIPGYQIRDKGLLLSAIERPKTELYGVELYPEFDLKTASLMHSLARNHALIDGNKRLAWSSMRIFCLMNKRDVFLTVAQAEKLTVATAAGKYDVEEIAQKLKIEKS
;
A
#
# COMPACT_ATOMS: atom_id res chain seq x y z
N MET A 1 5.48 22.92 -3.96
CA MET A 1 4.81 21.69 -3.52
C MET A 1 5.80 20.52 -3.52
N ALA A 2 5.70 19.66 -2.53
CA ALA A 2 6.55 18.49 -2.49
C ALA A 2 6.12 17.50 -3.58
N THR A 3 7.10 16.96 -4.30
CA THR A 3 6.88 15.90 -5.26
C THR A 3 6.71 14.57 -4.51
N ILE A 4 5.75 13.76 -4.93
CA ILE A 4 5.55 12.44 -4.34
C ILE A 4 6.55 11.45 -4.92
N ASP A 5 7.22 10.71 -4.05
CA ASP A 5 8.08 9.59 -4.43
C ASP A 5 7.26 8.30 -4.41
N TYR A 6 7.19 7.61 -5.53
CA TYR A 6 6.40 6.39 -5.67
C TYR A 6 7.29 5.15 -5.59
N LEU A 7 6.71 4.07 -5.07
CA LEU A 7 7.36 2.76 -5.15
C LEU A 7 7.33 2.27 -6.59
N ASP A 8 8.41 1.63 -7.03
CA ASP A 8 8.45 0.91 -8.31
C ASP A 8 8.45 -0.60 -8.07
N PHE A 9 8.47 -1.37 -9.15
CA PHE A 9 8.44 -2.82 -9.05
C PHE A 9 9.66 -3.38 -8.32
N HIS A 10 10.84 -2.79 -8.58
CA HIS A 10 12.07 -3.20 -7.90
C HIS A 10 11.97 -3.00 -6.39
N ASP A 11 11.38 -1.89 -5.97
CA ASP A 11 11.15 -1.62 -4.54
C ASP A 11 10.28 -2.71 -3.90
N LEU A 12 9.22 -3.14 -4.58
CA LEU A 12 8.37 -4.22 -4.07
C LEU A 12 9.15 -5.53 -3.92
N LEU A 13 10.02 -5.85 -4.88
CA LEU A 13 10.85 -7.06 -4.78
C LEU A 13 11.81 -6.98 -3.62
N LEU A 14 12.43 -5.82 -3.37
CA LEU A 14 13.31 -5.62 -2.23
C LEU A 14 12.56 -5.79 -0.91
N ILE A 15 11.34 -5.27 -0.82
CA ILE A 15 10.51 -5.44 0.37
C ILE A 15 10.20 -6.93 0.58
N CYS A 16 9.81 -7.64 -0.47
CA CYS A 16 9.56 -9.08 -0.39
C CYS A 16 10.80 -9.83 0.09
N ASP A 17 11.97 -9.52 -0.46
CA ASP A 17 13.22 -10.17 -0.07
C ASP A 17 13.52 -9.99 1.42
N GLU A 18 13.20 -8.81 1.98
CA GLU A 18 13.50 -8.50 3.38
C GLU A 18 12.52 -9.13 4.37
N ILE A 19 11.23 -9.21 4.02
CA ILE A 19 10.19 -9.51 5.01
C ILE A 19 9.41 -10.79 4.75
N ILE A 20 9.54 -11.40 3.58
CA ILE A 20 8.77 -12.59 3.22
C ILE A 20 9.73 -13.68 2.71
N PRO A 21 10.36 -14.42 3.63
CA PRO A 21 11.31 -15.48 3.23
C PRO A 21 10.65 -16.49 2.29
N GLY A 22 11.31 -16.75 1.16
CA GLY A 22 10.83 -17.74 0.19
C GLY A 22 9.56 -17.30 -0.55
N TYR A 23 9.30 -16.00 -0.65
CA TYR A 23 8.11 -15.51 -1.35
C TYR A 23 8.06 -16.01 -2.80
N GLN A 24 6.84 -16.21 -3.29
CA GLN A 24 6.60 -16.61 -4.68
C GLN A 24 5.54 -15.70 -5.28
N ILE A 25 5.82 -15.18 -6.48
CA ILE A 25 4.89 -14.32 -7.19
C ILE A 25 3.90 -15.20 -7.95
N ARG A 26 2.61 -15.04 -7.67
CA ARG A 26 1.54 -15.71 -8.39
C ARG A 26 1.18 -14.92 -9.66
N ASP A 27 1.15 -13.60 -9.56
CA ASP A 27 0.75 -12.73 -10.67
C ASP A 27 1.50 -11.40 -10.61
N LYS A 28 2.52 -11.28 -11.46
CA LYS A 28 3.34 -10.07 -11.55
C LYS A 28 2.51 -8.85 -11.97
N GLY A 29 1.54 -9.03 -12.84
CA GLY A 29 0.67 -7.93 -13.31
C GLY A 29 -0.10 -7.28 -12.18
N LEU A 30 -0.49 -8.05 -11.16
CA LEU A 30 -1.18 -7.50 -9.99
C LEU A 30 -0.25 -6.66 -9.13
N LEU A 31 1.04 -6.99 -9.04
CA LEU A 31 2.03 -6.14 -8.37
C LEU A 31 2.21 -4.84 -9.12
N LEU A 32 2.36 -4.90 -10.45
CA LEU A 32 2.52 -3.73 -11.29
C LEU A 32 1.30 -2.79 -11.20
N SER A 33 0.10 -3.34 -11.26
CA SER A 33 -1.12 -2.54 -11.16
C SER A 33 -1.24 -1.87 -9.79
N ALA A 34 -0.80 -2.53 -8.73
CA ALA A 34 -0.86 -1.97 -7.38
C ALA A 34 0.02 -0.72 -7.25
N ILE A 35 1.24 -0.75 -7.79
CA ILE A 35 2.15 0.41 -7.72
C ILE A 35 1.74 1.54 -8.66
N GLU A 36 1.03 1.25 -9.74
CA GLU A 36 0.52 2.27 -10.66
C GLU A 36 -0.76 2.94 -10.15
N ARG A 37 -1.57 2.23 -9.36
CA ARG A 37 -2.86 2.75 -8.90
C ARG A 37 -2.79 4.13 -8.24
N PRO A 38 -1.85 4.41 -7.31
CA PRO A 38 -1.77 5.73 -6.67
C PRO A 38 -1.57 6.90 -7.64
N LYS A 39 -1.04 6.63 -8.83
CA LYS A 39 -0.75 7.64 -9.86
C LYS A 39 -1.88 7.79 -10.89
N THR A 40 -2.98 7.08 -10.73
CA THR A 40 -4.05 7.03 -11.74
C THR A 40 -4.66 8.39 -11.99
N GLU A 41 -4.77 8.75 -13.26
CA GLU A 41 -5.44 9.95 -13.73
C GLU A 41 -6.51 9.58 -14.76
N LEU A 42 -7.63 10.31 -14.74
CA LEU A 42 -8.67 10.23 -15.75
C LEU A 42 -8.87 11.62 -16.33
N TYR A 43 -8.63 11.76 -17.64
CA TYR A 43 -8.78 13.04 -18.35
C TYR A 43 -8.00 14.17 -17.66
N GLY A 44 -6.78 13.90 -17.20
CA GLY A 44 -5.93 14.86 -16.55
C GLY A 44 -6.23 15.14 -15.08
N VAL A 45 -7.22 14.43 -14.51
CA VAL A 45 -7.61 14.60 -13.10
C VAL A 45 -7.14 13.39 -12.30
N GLU A 46 -6.41 13.64 -11.21
CA GLU A 46 -5.95 12.56 -10.34
C GLU A 46 -7.14 11.88 -9.65
N LEU A 47 -7.16 10.55 -9.70
CA LEU A 47 -8.20 9.77 -9.03
C LEU A 47 -8.01 9.77 -7.52
N TYR A 48 -6.75 9.83 -7.06
CA TYR A 48 -6.37 9.89 -5.65
C TYR A 48 -5.53 11.14 -5.41
N PRO A 49 -6.16 12.34 -5.29
CA PRO A 49 -5.41 13.60 -5.26
C PRO A 49 -4.63 13.82 -3.97
N GLU A 50 -5.10 13.27 -2.85
CA GLU A 50 -4.45 13.43 -1.55
C GLU A 50 -3.51 12.27 -1.26
N PHE A 51 -2.42 12.54 -0.54
CA PHE A 51 -1.44 11.52 -0.18
C PHE A 51 -2.07 10.36 0.56
N ASP A 52 -2.98 10.63 1.48
CA ASP A 52 -3.65 9.59 2.27
C ASP A 52 -4.43 8.63 1.38
N LEU A 53 -5.09 9.13 0.35
CA LEU A 53 -5.82 8.31 -0.61
C LEU A 53 -4.87 7.50 -1.49
N LYS A 54 -3.75 8.09 -1.92
CA LYS A 54 -2.72 7.37 -2.68
C LYS A 54 -2.19 6.18 -1.88
N THR A 55 -1.87 6.42 -0.61
CA THR A 55 -1.35 5.41 0.31
C THR A 55 -2.37 4.29 0.54
N ALA A 56 -3.62 4.67 0.78
CA ALA A 56 -4.70 3.71 0.98
C ALA A 56 -4.98 2.87 -0.27
N SER A 57 -4.88 3.47 -1.46
CA SER A 57 -5.08 2.74 -2.71
C SER A 57 -4.00 1.68 -2.93
N LEU A 58 -2.75 1.99 -2.60
CA LEU A 58 -1.64 1.03 -2.65
C LEU A 58 -1.88 -0.15 -1.71
N MET A 59 -2.19 0.14 -0.46
CA MET A 59 -2.44 -0.88 0.56
C MET A 59 -3.63 -1.76 0.19
N HIS A 60 -4.71 -1.15 -0.29
CA HIS A 60 -5.92 -1.85 -0.70
C HIS A 60 -5.60 -2.87 -1.80
N SER A 61 -4.91 -2.46 -2.85
CA SER A 61 -4.56 -3.34 -3.96
C SER A 61 -3.68 -4.50 -3.50
N LEU A 62 -2.61 -4.22 -2.75
CA LEU A 62 -1.67 -5.25 -2.31
C LEU A 62 -2.33 -6.26 -1.36
N ALA A 63 -3.23 -5.80 -0.50
CA ALA A 63 -3.93 -6.69 0.45
C ALA A 63 -5.00 -7.55 -0.25
N ARG A 64 -5.65 -7.01 -1.30
CA ARG A 64 -6.81 -7.64 -1.94
C ARG A 64 -6.46 -8.52 -3.13
N ASN A 65 -5.42 -8.18 -3.88
CA ASN A 65 -5.21 -8.76 -5.22
C ASN A 65 -4.53 -10.12 -5.23
N HIS A 66 -4.02 -10.59 -4.10
CA HIS A 66 -3.35 -11.91 -4.00
C HIS A 66 -2.26 -12.10 -5.07
N ALA A 67 -1.40 -11.09 -5.24
CA ALA A 67 -0.31 -11.14 -6.21
C ALA A 67 0.78 -12.17 -5.84
N LEU A 68 0.94 -12.45 -4.54
CA LEU A 68 1.85 -13.48 -4.03
C LEU A 68 1.06 -14.73 -3.64
N ILE A 69 1.75 -15.88 -3.63
CA ILE A 69 1.16 -17.12 -3.10
C ILE A 69 0.84 -16.95 -1.62
N ASP A 70 1.77 -16.35 -0.85
CA ASP A 70 1.60 -16.08 0.56
C ASP A 70 2.34 -14.80 0.92
N GLY A 71 1.94 -14.14 2.01
CA GLY A 71 2.60 -12.91 2.48
C GLY A 71 1.99 -11.62 1.98
N ASN A 72 0.83 -11.67 1.32
CA ASN A 72 0.18 -10.46 0.76
C ASN A 72 -0.13 -9.41 1.82
N LYS A 73 -0.61 -9.81 2.99
CA LYS A 73 -0.92 -8.88 4.08
C LYS A 73 0.35 -8.18 4.60
N ARG A 74 1.45 -8.94 4.74
CA ARG A 74 2.75 -8.37 5.13
C ARG A 74 3.26 -7.38 4.09
N LEU A 75 3.16 -7.75 2.81
CA LEU A 75 3.58 -6.87 1.72
C LEU A 75 2.75 -5.58 1.72
N ALA A 76 1.43 -5.68 1.89
CA ALA A 76 0.53 -4.54 1.89
C ALA A 76 0.88 -3.54 3.01
N TRP A 77 1.02 -4.03 4.24
CA TRP A 77 1.34 -3.18 5.38
C TRP A 77 2.73 -2.54 5.22
N SER A 78 3.74 -3.34 4.91
CA SER A 78 5.12 -2.85 4.82
C SER A 78 5.31 -1.88 3.67
N SER A 79 4.73 -2.16 2.50
CA SER A 79 4.81 -1.26 1.35
C SER A 79 4.11 0.06 1.63
N MET A 80 2.94 0.01 2.25
CA MET A 80 2.21 1.20 2.68
C MET A 80 3.09 2.08 3.60
N ARG A 81 3.69 1.46 4.61
CA ARG A 81 4.50 2.21 5.57
C ARG A 81 5.76 2.79 4.94
N ILE A 82 6.44 2.01 4.10
CA ILE A 82 7.63 2.49 3.37
C ILE A 82 7.27 3.66 2.47
N PHE A 83 6.14 3.58 1.76
CA PHE A 83 5.66 4.69 0.94
C PHE A 83 5.46 5.96 1.79
N CYS A 84 4.88 5.84 2.97
CA CYS A 84 4.77 6.96 3.89
C CYS A 84 6.14 7.53 4.27
N LEU A 85 7.06 6.67 4.71
CA LEU A 85 8.39 7.08 5.17
C LEU A 85 9.18 7.78 4.05
N MET A 86 9.11 7.30 2.82
CA MET A 86 9.74 7.93 1.67
C MET A 86 9.26 9.36 1.45
N ASN A 87 8.04 9.65 1.87
CA ASN A 87 7.38 10.93 1.66
C ASN A 87 7.26 11.75 2.95
N LYS A 88 8.11 11.46 3.94
CA LYS A 88 8.19 12.18 5.22
C LYS A 88 6.87 12.14 5.99
N ARG A 89 6.26 10.98 6.01
CA ARG A 89 5.04 10.70 6.77
C ARG A 89 5.17 9.36 7.47
N ASP A 90 4.33 9.11 8.46
CA ASP A 90 4.28 7.80 9.11
C ASP A 90 2.88 7.57 9.69
N VAL A 91 2.67 6.35 10.14
CA VAL A 91 1.44 5.93 10.84
C VAL A 91 1.84 5.49 12.24
N PHE A 92 0.97 5.77 13.23
CA PHE A 92 1.27 5.53 14.64
C PHE A 92 0.24 4.60 15.28
N LEU A 93 -0.18 3.61 14.52
CA LEU A 93 -1.09 2.57 15.02
C LEU A 93 -0.31 1.59 15.90
N THR A 94 -1.00 1.04 16.92
CA THR A 94 -0.43 -0.08 17.68
C THR A 94 -0.36 -1.29 16.77
N VAL A 95 0.44 -2.30 17.17
CA VAL A 95 0.55 -3.56 16.43
C VAL A 95 -0.84 -4.19 16.25
N ALA A 96 -1.65 -4.19 17.31
CA ALA A 96 -3.00 -4.77 17.24
C ALA A 96 -3.91 -4.00 16.27
N GLN A 97 -3.84 -2.67 16.26
CA GLN A 97 -4.61 -1.84 15.33
C GLN A 97 -4.17 -2.07 13.89
N ALA A 98 -2.87 -2.12 13.65
CA ALA A 98 -2.28 -2.35 12.34
C ALA A 98 -2.71 -3.71 11.78
N GLU A 99 -2.64 -4.75 12.59
CA GLU A 99 -3.04 -6.11 12.21
C GLU A 99 -4.54 -6.17 11.89
N LYS A 100 -5.37 -5.60 12.75
CA LYS A 100 -6.83 -5.56 12.55
C LYS A 100 -7.20 -4.85 11.25
N LEU A 101 -6.58 -3.69 10.98
CA LEU A 101 -6.83 -2.92 9.77
C LEU A 101 -6.41 -3.72 8.53
N THR A 102 -5.24 -4.33 8.56
CA THR A 102 -4.71 -5.08 7.42
C THR A 102 -5.57 -6.30 7.10
N VAL A 103 -5.95 -7.06 8.13
CA VAL A 103 -6.82 -8.23 7.97
C VAL A 103 -8.18 -7.82 7.41
N ALA A 104 -8.78 -6.76 7.94
CA ALA A 104 -10.07 -6.26 7.46
C ALA A 104 -10.00 -5.75 6.01
N THR A 105 -8.91 -5.08 5.66
CA THR A 105 -8.66 -4.64 4.29
C THR A 105 -8.58 -5.83 3.34
N ALA A 106 -7.80 -6.85 3.71
CA ALA A 106 -7.65 -8.07 2.92
C ALA A 106 -8.99 -8.80 2.75
N ALA A 107 -9.85 -8.75 3.75
CA ALA A 107 -11.19 -9.36 3.72
C ALA A 107 -12.21 -8.53 2.94
N GLY A 108 -11.84 -7.35 2.43
CA GLY A 108 -12.73 -6.52 1.64
C GLY A 108 -13.72 -5.68 2.44
N LYS A 109 -13.45 -5.43 3.72
CA LYS A 109 -14.37 -4.71 4.59
C LYS A 109 -14.31 -3.19 4.41
N TYR A 110 -13.22 -2.66 3.88
CA TYR A 110 -13.01 -1.21 3.77
C TYR A 110 -12.70 -0.80 2.34
N ASP A 111 -13.25 0.34 1.92
CA ASP A 111 -12.86 0.99 0.69
C ASP A 111 -11.63 1.89 0.92
N VAL A 112 -11.14 2.54 -0.13
CA VAL A 112 -9.93 3.37 -0.07
C VAL A 112 -10.09 4.52 0.91
N GLU A 113 -11.23 5.21 0.90
CA GLU A 113 -11.48 6.34 1.80
C GLU A 113 -11.49 5.91 3.27
N GLU A 114 -12.12 4.77 3.56
CA GLU A 114 -12.15 4.24 4.93
C GLU A 114 -10.75 3.86 5.41
N ILE A 115 -9.95 3.22 4.55
CA ILE A 115 -8.57 2.87 4.88
C ILE A 115 -7.76 4.14 5.16
N ALA A 116 -7.89 5.17 4.31
CA ALA A 116 -7.18 6.44 4.49
C ALA A 116 -7.47 7.06 5.86
N GLN A 117 -8.73 7.07 6.27
CA GLN A 117 -9.13 7.59 7.57
C GLN A 117 -8.55 6.77 8.72
N LYS A 118 -8.56 5.46 8.60
CA LYS A 118 -8.11 4.55 9.66
C LYS A 118 -6.59 4.50 9.80
N LEU A 119 -5.85 4.80 8.76
CA LEU A 119 -4.38 4.86 8.82
C LEU A 119 -3.88 6.01 9.67
N LYS A 120 -4.62 7.12 9.73
CA LYS A 120 -4.24 8.32 10.50
C LYS A 120 -2.83 8.77 10.18
N ILE A 121 -2.56 8.94 8.89
CA ILE A 121 -1.23 9.32 8.41
C ILE A 121 -0.88 10.72 8.88
N GLU A 122 0.32 10.88 9.43
CA GLU A 122 0.82 12.15 9.94
C GLU A 122 2.15 12.49 9.29
N LYS A 123 2.42 13.79 9.16
CA LYS A 123 3.74 14.28 8.72
C LYS A 123 4.77 14.04 9.83
N SER A 124 5.92 13.58 9.44
CA SER A 124 7.05 13.39 10.37
C SER A 124 8.05 14.54 10.29
#